data_6b967be6b095923af9465e66fb20eedf
#
_entry.id   6b967be6b095923af9465e66fb20eedf
#
_cell.length_a   1.000
_cell.length_b   1.000
_cell.length_c   1.000
_cell.angle_alpha   90.00
_cell.angle_beta   90.00
_cell.angle_gamma   90.00
#
_symmetry.space_group_name_H-M   'P 1'
#
loop_
_entity.id
_entity.type
_entity.pdbx_description
1 polymer ?
#
loop_
_entity_poly.entity_id
_entity_poly.type
_entity_poly.pdbx_seq_one_letter_code
_entity_poly.pdbx_strand_id
1 'polypeptide(L)'
;MEKQGGAYYRYSYRELSAFCLQISLLLESAVPLDEGLAIMAEDAADKKEKDMLLYMAEGVELGDPFFKVLEDTKVFPDYVVKMAKLGQSTGTMDQMMKSLSVYYEKEYRLIQAVKNAVTY
;
A
#
# COMPACT_ATOMS: atom_id res chain seq x y z
N MET A 1 -13.58 12.01 13.02
CA MET A 1 -13.40 11.65 12.97
C MET A 1 -12.93 11.28 12.99
N GLU A 2 -12.81 11.22 12.94
CA GLU A 2 -12.38 10.74 12.98
C GLU A 2 -11.72 10.41 13.06
N LYS A 3 -11.59 10.48 13.38
CA LYS A 3 -10.92 10.05 13.48
C LYS A 3 -10.61 9.30 13.63
N GLN A 4 -10.81 8.93 13.70
CA GLN A 4 -10.52 8.16 13.89
C GLN A 4 -9.62 7.20 13.76
N GLY A 5 -10.09 6.23 13.90
CA GLY A 5 -9.15 5.11 13.92
C GLY A 5 -8.19 5.14 12.77
N GLY A 6 -8.71 5.31 11.60
CA GLY A 6 -7.88 5.44 10.41
C GLY A 6 -6.81 6.51 10.52
N ALA A 7 -7.12 7.55 11.28
CA ALA A 7 -6.18 8.66 11.45
C ALA A 7 -4.92 8.21 12.19
N TYR A 8 -4.99 7.14 12.95
CA TYR A 8 -3.91 6.69 13.81
C TYR A 8 -3.25 5.41 13.35
N TYR A 9 -3.81 4.75 12.33
CA TYR A 9 -3.22 3.56 11.74
C TYR A 9 -2.56 3.93 10.43
N ARG A 10 -1.27 3.75 10.38
CA ARG A 10 -0.50 4.04 9.17
C ARG A 10 0.55 2.97 8.96
N TYR A 11 0.86 2.72 7.72
CA TYR A 11 1.97 1.87 7.39
C TYR A 11 3.29 2.63 7.61
N SER A 12 4.27 1.96 8.20
CA SER A 12 5.64 2.44 8.24
C SER A 12 6.21 2.41 6.82
N TYR A 13 7.36 3.05 6.63
CA TYR A 13 8.02 3.01 5.32
C TYR A 13 8.37 1.59 4.90
N ARG A 14 8.77 0.75 5.86
CA ARG A 14 9.06 -0.65 5.56
C ARG A 14 7.80 -1.38 5.08
N GLU A 15 6.69 -1.15 5.77
CA GLU A 15 5.42 -1.77 5.41
C GLU A 15 4.92 -1.25 4.05
N LEU A 16 5.10 0.04 3.79
CA LEU A 16 4.72 0.62 2.50
C LEU A 16 5.51 -0.01 1.36
N SER A 17 6.82 -0.19 1.56
CA SER A 17 7.67 -0.81 0.56
C SER A 17 7.18 -2.23 0.25
N ALA A 18 6.91 -3.02 1.30
CA ALA A 18 6.46 -4.40 1.14
C ALA A 18 5.10 -4.46 0.46
N PHE A 19 4.17 -3.59 0.88
CA PHE A 19 2.83 -3.56 0.29
C PHE A 19 2.90 -3.22 -1.19
N CYS A 20 3.63 -2.17 -1.55
CA CYS A 20 3.73 -1.76 -2.95
C CYS A 20 4.38 -2.83 -3.81
N LEU A 21 5.38 -3.53 -3.27
CA LEU A 21 6.00 -4.63 -4.01
C LEU A 21 5.00 -5.76 -4.25
N GLN A 22 4.24 -6.13 -3.22
CA GLN A 22 3.24 -7.20 -3.37
C GLN A 22 2.20 -6.83 -4.41
N ILE A 23 1.72 -5.59 -4.39
CA ILE A 23 0.74 -5.15 -5.40
C ILE A 23 1.36 -5.19 -6.80
N SER A 24 2.61 -4.73 -6.95
CA SER A 24 3.29 -4.79 -8.23
C SER A 24 3.34 -6.23 -8.77
N LEU A 25 3.69 -7.17 -7.90
CA LEU A 25 3.78 -8.58 -8.30
C LEU A 25 2.41 -9.15 -8.66
N LEU A 26 1.37 -8.77 -7.92
CA LEU A 26 0.01 -9.20 -8.24
C LEU A 26 -0.41 -8.69 -9.61
N LEU A 27 -0.12 -7.43 -9.90
CA LEU A 27 -0.50 -6.83 -11.17
C LEU A 27 0.24 -7.46 -12.34
N GLU A 28 1.43 -8.00 -12.11
CA GLU A 28 2.21 -8.69 -13.14
C GLU A 28 1.81 -10.15 -13.29
N SER A 29 1.02 -10.66 -12.36
CA SER A 29 0.59 -12.06 -12.39
C SER A 29 -0.78 -12.18 -13.04
N ALA A 30 -1.26 -13.42 -13.18
CA ALA A 30 -2.60 -13.67 -13.70
C ALA A 30 -3.65 -13.60 -12.60
N VAL A 31 -3.26 -13.33 -11.35
CA VAL A 31 -4.19 -13.28 -10.23
C VAL A 31 -4.93 -11.94 -10.24
N PRO A 32 -6.27 -11.94 -10.22
CA PRO A 32 -7.01 -10.69 -10.09
C PRO A 32 -6.67 -9.96 -8.81
N LEU A 33 -6.66 -8.63 -8.86
CA LEU A 33 -6.20 -7.81 -7.74
C LEU A 33 -7.06 -8.02 -6.49
N ASP A 34 -8.38 -8.14 -6.65
CA ASP A 34 -9.27 -8.37 -5.50
C ASP A 34 -8.95 -9.70 -4.81
N GLU A 35 -8.68 -10.76 -5.57
CA GLU A 35 -8.30 -12.04 -4.99
C GLU A 35 -6.95 -11.94 -4.30
N GLY A 36 -6.00 -11.24 -4.92
CA GLY A 36 -4.68 -11.04 -4.33
C GLY A 36 -4.74 -10.29 -3.01
N LEU A 37 -5.57 -9.26 -2.94
CA LEU A 37 -5.76 -8.51 -1.69
C LEU A 37 -6.37 -9.38 -0.60
N ALA A 38 -7.32 -10.24 -0.96
CA ALA A 38 -7.91 -11.17 0.00
C ALA A 38 -6.88 -12.17 0.52
N ILE A 39 -5.99 -12.63 -0.35
CA ILE A 39 -4.91 -13.53 0.07
C ILE A 39 -3.96 -12.80 1.02
N MET A 40 -3.61 -11.55 0.71
CA MET A 40 -2.77 -10.74 1.61
C MET A 40 -3.43 -10.58 2.97
N ALA A 41 -4.75 -10.47 3.02
CA ALA A 41 -5.47 -10.35 4.28
C ALA A 41 -5.29 -11.56 5.17
N GLU A 42 -5.14 -12.76 4.58
CA GLU A 42 -4.93 -13.97 5.34
C GLU A 42 -3.59 -13.95 6.10
N ASP A 43 -2.60 -13.26 5.55
CA ASP A 43 -1.27 -13.16 6.13
C ASP A 43 -1.08 -11.88 6.94
N ALA A 44 -2.15 -11.11 7.17
CA ALA A 44 -2.04 -9.84 7.85
C ALA A 44 -1.54 -10.00 9.28
N ALA A 45 -0.74 -9.02 9.74
CA ALA A 45 -0.11 -9.07 11.06
C ALA A 45 -1.11 -8.92 12.19
N ASP A 46 -2.18 -8.15 11.98
CA ASP A 46 -3.19 -7.94 13.01
C ASP A 46 -4.56 -7.73 12.36
N LYS A 47 -5.57 -7.58 13.23
CA LYS A 47 -6.95 -7.45 12.76
C LYS A 47 -7.17 -6.17 11.97
N LYS A 48 -6.52 -5.09 12.35
CA LYS A 48 -6.69 -3.81 11.64
C LYS A 48 -6.23 -3.92 10.21
N GLU A 49 -5.07 -4.52 10.00
CA GLU A 49 -4.55 -4.71 8.65
C GLU A 49 -5.42 -5.66 7.87
N LYS A 50 -5.86 -6.75 8.50
CA LYS A 50 -6.73 -7.70 7.84
C LYS A 50 -8.02 -7.04 7.37
N ASP A 51 -8.66 -6.28 8.26
CA ASP A 51 -9.92 -5.60 7.92
C ASP A 51 -9.71 -4.58 6.80
N MET A 52 -8.60 -3.87 6.83
CA MET A 52 -8.27 -2.91 5.77
C MET A 52 -8.12 -3.61 4.42
N LEU A 53 -7.37 -4.70 4.38
CA LEU A 53 -7.14 -5.42 3.13
C LEU A 53 -8.43 -6.03 2.59
N LEU A 54 -9.30 -6.54 3.47
CA LEU A 54 -10.59 -7.06 3.03
C LEU A 54 -11.49 -5.95 2.50
N TYR A 55 -11.47 -4.79 3.14
CA TYR A 55 -12.20 -3.63 2.65
C TYR A 55 -11.73 -3.24 1.25
N MET A 56 -10.41 -3.23 1.05
CA MET A 56 -9.83 -2.90 -0.24
C MET A 56 -10.21 -3.93 -1.30
N ALA A 57 -10.16 -5.22 -0.93
CA ALA A 57 -10.54 -6.29 -1.85
C ALA A 57 -11.97 -6.13 -2.31
N GLU A 58 -12.87 -5.80 -1.38
CA GLU A 58 -14.28 -5.59 -1.71
C GLU A 58 -14.46 -4.40 -2.66
N GLY A 59 -13.77 -3.30 -2.40
CA GLY A 59 -13.86 -2.13 -3.26
C GLY A 59 -13.42 -2.41 -4.68
N VAL A 60 -12.31 -3.14 -4.83
CA VAL A 60 -11.81 -3.51 -6.15
C VAL A 60 -12.80 -4.46 -6.84
N GLU A 61 -13.36 -5.42 -6.10
CA GLU A 61 -14.33 -6.36 -6.64
C GLU A 61 -15.56 -5.63 -7.16
N LEU A 62 -15.99 -4.58 -6.46
CA LEU A 62 -17.14 -3.78 -6.85
C LEU A 62 -16.86 -2.83 -8.02
N GLY A 63 -15.62 -2.76 -8.46
CA GLY A 63 -15.26 -1.97 -9.62
C GLY A 63 -14.68 -0.60 -9.32
N ASP A 64 -14.44 -0.27 -8.06
CA ASP A 64 -13.81 1.00 -7.71
C ASP A 64 -12.36 1.04 -8.21
N PRO A 65 -11.88 2.21 -8.69
CA PRO A 65 -10.48 2.33 -9.07
C PRO A 65 -9.58 2.10 -7.87
N PHE A 66 -8.43 1.48 -8.10
CA PHE A 66 -7.53 1.12 -7.01
C PHE A 66 -7.07 2.36 -6.22
N PHE A 67 -6.77 3.48 -6.90
CA PHE A 67 -6.33 4.68 -6.19
C PHE A 67 -7.40 5.19 -5.21
N LYS A 68 -8.68 5.04 -5.58
CA LYS A 68 -9.77 5.46 -4.72
C LYS A 68 -9.87 4.55 -3.51
N VAL A 69 -9.71 3.27 -3.72
CA VAL A 69 -9.73 2.28 -2.64
C VAL A 69 -8.60 2.58 -1.65
N LEU A 70 -7.41 2.88 -2.15
CA LEU A 70 -6.29 3.28 -1.31
C LEU A 70 -6.60 4.54 -0.50
N GLU A 71 -7.13 5.54 -1.18
CA GLU A 71 -7.43 6.83 -0.54
C GLU A 71 -8.45 6.67 0.58
N ASP A 72 -9.46 5.85 0.34
CA ASP A 72 -10.55 5.67 1.31
C ASP A 72 -10.07 5.06 2.63
N THR A 73 -9.00 4.29 2.62
CA THR A 73 -8.48 3.68 3.85
C THR A 73 -7.83 4.70 4.78
N LYS A 74 -7.34 5.81 4.23
CA LYS A 74 -6.61 6.86 4.95
C LYS A 74 -5.35 6.34 5.64
N VAL A 75 -4.85 5.19 5.20
CA VAL A 75 -3.63 4.58 5.72
C VAL A 75 -2.40 5.00 4.92
N PHE A 76 -2.60 5.30 3.64
CA PHE A 76 -1.50 5.53 2.71
C PHE A 76 -1.21 7.01 2.52
N PRO A 77 0.08 7.38 2.36
CA PRO A 77 0.42 8.78 2.07
C PRO A 77 -0.18 9.24 0.74
N ASP A 78 -0.41 10.54 0.63
CA ASP A 78 -0.93 11.14 -0.61
C ASP A 78 -0.08 10.77 -1.82
N TYR A 79 1.23 10.65 -1.63
CA TYR A 79 2.14 10.31 -2.72
C TYR A 79 1.77 8.96 -3.34
N VAL A 80 1.47 7.97 -2.50
CA VAL A 80 1.06 6.64 -2.97
C VAL A 80 -0.23 6.74 -3.78
N VAL A 81 -1.20 7.48 -3.25
CA VAL A 81 -2.50 7.64 -3.93
C VAL A 81 -2.33 8.33 -5.28
N LYS A 82 -1.55 9.40 -5.33
CA LYS A 82 -1.32 10.14 -6.56
C LYS A 82 -0.60 9.31 -7.61
N MET A 83 0.39 8.53 -7.20
CA MET A 83 1.11 7.65 -8.11
C MET A 83 0.21 6.53 -8.63
N ALA A 84 -0.66 6.00 -7.77
CA ALA A 84 -1.62 4.99 -8.19
C ALA A 84 -2.59 5.56 -9.21
N LYS A 85 -3.04 6.79 -8.99
CA LYS A 85 -3.95 7.46 -9.92
C LYS A 85 -3.28 7.67 -11.28
N LEU A 86 -2.02 8.11 -11.26
CA LEU A 86 -1.26 8.28 -12.49
C LEU A 86 -1.08 6.95 -13.21
N GLY A 87 -0.72 5.91 -12.49
CA GLY A 87 -0.54 4.58 -13.07
C GLY A 87 -1.82 4.05 -13.69
N GLN A 88 -2.95 4.32 -13.07
CA GLN A 88 -4.24 3.90 -13.62
C GLN A 88 -4.54 4.60 -14.94
N SER A 89 -4.30 5.91 -15.03
CA SER A 89 -4.61 6.66 -16.24
C SER A 89 -3.65 6.35 -17.39
N THR A 90 -2.42 5.89 -17.08
CA THR A 90 -1.42 5.61 -18.12
C THR A 90 -1.26 4.12 -18.40
N GLY A 91 -1.96 3.26 -17.64
CA GLY A 91 -1.81 1.82 -17.82
C GLY A 91 -0.49 1.27 -17.30
N THR A 92 0.14 1.97 -16.35
CA THR A 92 1.45 1.57 -15.82
C THR A 92 1.43 1.36 -14.31
N MET A 93 0.29 0.90 -13.77
CA MET A 93 0.14 0.73 -12.33
C MET A 93 1.21 -0.17 -11.72
N ASP A 94 1.53 -1.26 -12.42
CA ASP A 94 2.54 -2.22 -11.95
C ASP A 94 3.90 -1.53 -11.78
N GLN A 95 4.29 -0.72 -12.76
CA GLN A 95 5.56 0.02 -12.72
C GLN A 95 5.54 1.08 -11.62
N MET A 96 4.42 1.77 -11.44
CA MET A 96 4.29 2.78 -10.40
C MET A 96 4.42 2.15 -9.02
N MET A 97 3.77 1.02 -8.81
CA MET A 97 3.85 0.32 -7.52
C MET A 97 5.27 -0.16 -7.25
N LYS A 98 5.96 -0.66 -8.26
CA LYS A 98 7.34 -1.09 -8.09
C LYS A 98 8.25 0.08 -7.75
N SER A 99 8.07 1.22 -8.43
CA SER A 99 8.85 2.42 -8.14
C SER A 99 8.62 2.91 -6.72
N LEU A 100 7.37 2.86 -6.25
CA LEU A 100 7.05 3.23 -4.87
C LEU A 100 7.72 2.31 -3.87
N SER A 101 7.77 1.01 -4.18
CA SER A 101 8.43 0.03 -3.33
C SER A 101 9.90 0.39 -3.15
N VAL A 102 10.58 0.71 -4.25
CA VAL A 102 12.00 1.08 -4.21
C VAL A 102 12.19 2.40 -3.44
N TYR A 103 11.31 3.37 -3.68
CA TYR A 103 11.37 4.67 -3.01
C TYR A 103 11.26 4.52 -1.49
N TYR A 104 10.26 3.76 -1.02
CA TYR A 104 10.05 3.63 0.42
C TYR A 104 11.12 2.75 1.07
N GLU A 105 11.70 1.82 0.33
CA GLU A 105 12.82 1.06 0.87
C GLU A 105 14.02 1.97 1.12
N LYS A 106 14.30 2.88 0.19
CA LYS A 106 15.38 3.85 0.37
C LYS A 106 15.10 4.78 1.55
N GLU A 107 13.88 5.25 1.68
CA GLU A 107 13.48 6.10 2.80
C GLU A 107 13.66 5.37 4.13
N TYR A 108 13.26 4.10 4.17
CA TYR A 108 13.43 3.30 5.38
C TYR A 108 14.91 3.17 5.75
N ARG A 109 15.75 2.85 4.77
CA ARG A 109 17.19 2.68 5.02
C ARG A 109 17.84 3.98 5.47
N LEU A 110 17.44 5.10 4.89
CA LEU A 110 17.98 6.40 5.27
C LEU A 110 17.65 6.72 6.72
N ILE A 111 16.41 6.49 7.13
CA ILE A 111 15.99 6.74 8.51
C ILE A 111 16.76 5.84 9.47
N GLN A 112 16.95 4.57 9.12
CA GLN A 112 17.72 3.65 9.95
C GLN A 112 19.17 4.09 10.08
N ALA A 113 19.76 4.58 9.00
CA ALA A 113 21.13 5.08 9.02
C ALA A 113 21.28 6.30 9.95
N VAL A 114 20.32 7.22 9.89
CA VAL A 114 20.31 8.39 10.76
C VAL A 114 20.16 7.99 12.21
N LYS A 115 19.23 7.06 12.49
CA LYS A 115 19.02 6.58 13.86
C LYS A 115 20.27 5.91 14.42
N ASN A 116 20.94 5.10 13.60
CA ASN A 116 22.16 4.42 14.03
C ASN A 116 23.27 5.43 14.32
N ALA A 117 23.39 6.47 13.50
CA ALA A 117 24.39 7.50 13.71
C ALA A 117 24.15 8.28 15.00
N VAL A 118 22.88 8.59 15.29
CA VAL A 118 22.54 9.37 16.49
C VAL A 118 22.70 8.54 17.75
N THR A 119 22.49 7.23 17.66
CA THR A 119 22.60 6.35 18.82
C THR A 119 24.05 6.26 19.35
N TYR A 120 25.02 6.45 18.47
CA TYR A 120 26.41 6.50 18.87
C TYR A 120 26.75 7.88 19.42
#